data_b1ba47653c0212b9e7559769ecc285c4
#
_entry.id   b1ba47653c0212b9e7559769ecc285c4
#
_cell.length_a   1.000
_cell.length_b   1.000
_cell.length_c   1.000
_cell.angle_alpha   90.00
_cell.angle_beta   90.00
_cell.angle_gamma   90.00
#
_symmetry.space_group_name_H-M   'P 1'
#
loop_
_entity.id
_entity.type
_entity.pdbx_description
1 polymer ?
#
loop_
_entity_poly.entity_id
_entity_poly.type
_entity_poly.pdbx_seq_one_letter_code
_entity_poly.pdbx_strand_id
1 'polypeptide(L)'
;MDTTRIERDLRFLKLYAGAMTLVVGVMSVAAFSRGAPTQVGAVQGTRAKFEEIDVERINVREPNGNYRMVISNRPRSIDPIYKNKPFGYEGGGRPGIIFFNDEGTENGGLTFTGSSCTNGKLADGGNCTAGQYRASTHMSFDQFNQDQVLNFDYTERNGQRLTGISVNDRASVDIYDMVAEQKEIMKIADTVARNAALAKFVAPRNGVPLNAQRMFVGKDAAKSAVLNLSDPNGKPRLRLVVDSLGAARIEFLDAAGKVTNTVGASK
;
A
#
# COMPACT_ATOMS: atom_id res chain seq x y z
N MET A 1 -55.88 -55.50 -31.53
CA MET A 1 -54.73 -54.76 -30.90
C MET A 1 -54.16 -55.73 -29.86
N ASP A 2 -52.93 -56.18 -30.03
CA ASP A 2 -52.38 -57.32 -29.28
C ASP A 2 -52.01 -56.90 -27.86
N THR A 3 -52.86 -57.19 -26.90
CA THR A 3 -52.75 -56.82 -25.48
C THR A 3 -51.54 -57.49 -24.82
N THR A 4 -51.06 -58.61 -25.29
CA THR A 4 -49.89 -59.32 -24.77
C THR A 4 -48.58 -58.59 -25.09
N ARG A 5 -48.52 -57.89 -26.21
CA ARG A 5 -47.39 -57.09 -26.62
C ARG A 5 -47.29 -55.81 -25.77
N ILE A 6 -48.45 -55.21 -25.50
CA ILE A 6 -48.50 -53.97 -24.66
C ILE A 6 -48.09 -54.26 -23.21
N GLU A 7 -48.54 -55.39 -22.64
CA GLU A 7 -48.16 -55.80 -21.28
C GLU A 7 -46.69 -56.14 -21.15
N ARG A 8 -46.09 -56.74 -22.15
CA ARG A 8 -44.63 -56.99 -22.18
C ARG A 8 -43.83 -55.70 -22.24
N ASP A 9 -44.23 -54.79 -23.10
CA ASP A 9 -43.54 -53.49 -23.28
C ASP A 9 -43.69 -52.61 -22.01
N LEU A 10 -44.83 -52.68 -21.33
CA LEU A 10 -45.06 -51.98 -20.07
C LEU A 10 -44.23 -52.59 -18.92
N ARG A 11 -44.01 -53.90 -18.87
CA ARG A 11 -43.11 -54.55 -17.91
C ARG A 11 -41.62 -54.10 -18.16
N PHE A 12 -41.25 -54.06 -19.43
CA PHE A 12 -39.90 -53.64 -19.81
C PHE A 12 -39.67 -52.18 -19.42
N LEU A 13 -40.66 -51.31 -19.67
CA LEU A 13 -40.59 -49.88 -19.33
C LEU A 13 -40.50 -49.66 -17.81
N LYS A 14 -41.26 -50.44 -17.01
CA LYS A 14 -41.22 -50.41 -15.53
C LYS A 14 -39.83 -50.81 -15.00
N LEU A 15 -39.26 -51.90 -15.56
CA LEU A 15 -37.94 -52.40 -15.19
C LEU A 15 -36.88 -51.41 -15.57
N TYR A 16 -36.94 -50.77 -16.76
CA TYR A 16 -36.01 -49.73 -17.21
C TYR A 16 -36.09 -48.46 -16.34
N ALA A 17 -37.31 -48.02 -16.05
CA ALA A 17 -37.51 -46.87 -15.16
C ALA A 17 -36.97 -47.13 -13.75
N GLY A 18 -37.20 -48.32 -13.20
CA GLY A 18 -36.66 -48.73 -11.89
C GLY A 18 -35.15 -48.79 -11.88
N ALA A 19 -34.51 -49.33 -12.91
CA ALA A 19 -33.07 -49.39 -13.05
C ALA A 19 -32.44 -47.98 -13.18
N MET A 20 -33.04 -47.10 -13.99
CA MET A 20 -32.57 -45.69 -14.12
C MET A 20 -32.73 -44.93 -12.83
N THR A 21 -33.82 -45.11 -12.07
CA THR A 21 -34.00 -44.44 -10.77
C THR A 21 -32.93 -44.91 -9.77
N LEU A 22 -32.59 -46.21 -9.80
CA LEU A 22 -31.54 -46.76 -8.93
C LEU A 22 -30.17 -46.25 -9.30
N VAL A 23 -29.84 -46.14 -10.60
CA VAL A 23 -28.57 -45.56 -11.07
C VAL A 23 -28.46 -44.08 -10.69
N VAL A 24 -29.52 -43.28 -10.89
CA VAL A 24 -29.55 -41.86 -10.51
C VAL A 24 -29.43 -41.73 -8.99
N GLY A 25 -30.12 -42.61 -8.22
CA GLY A 25 -30.00 -42.62 -6.75
C GLY A 25 -28.59 -42.93 -6.28
N VAL A 26 -27.92 -43.93 -6.85
CA VAL A 26 -26.52 -44.28 -6.52
C VAL A 26 -25.56 -43.18 -6.95
N MET A 27 -25.74 -42.58 -8.11
CA MET A 27 -24.91 -41.45 -8.57
C MET A 27 -25.11 -40.20 -7.67
N SER A 28 -26.34 -39.94 -7.24
CA SER A 28 -26.62 -38.83 -6.31
C SER A 28 -25.95 -39.05 -4.96
N VAL A 29 -26.04 -40.24 -4.39
CA VAL A 29 -25.36 -40.58 -3.12
C VAL A 29 -23.85 -40.51 -3.28
N ALA A 30 -23.28 -40.99 -4.40
CA ALA A 30 -21.86 -40.91 -4.68
C ALA A 30 -21.38 -39.46 -4.91
N ALA A 31 -22.22 -38.60 -5.48
CA ALA A 31 -21.91 -37.18 -5.65
C ALA A 31 -21.98 -36.41 -4.30
N PHE A 32 -22.98 -36.74 -3.46
CA PHE A 32 -23.08 -36.13 -2.11
C PHE A 32 -22.02 -36.63 -1.14
N SER A 33 -21.58 -37.90 -1.26
CA SER A 33 -20.50 -38.44 -0.42
C SER A 33 -19.11 -37.95 -0.82
N ARG A 34 -18.95 -37.42 -2.05
CA ARG A 34 -17.69 -36.75 -2.48
C ARG A 34 -17.64 -35.26 -2.14
N GLY A 35 -18.73 -34.68 -1.67
CA GLY A 35 -18.90 -33.27 -1.37
C GLY A 35 -19.07 -32.93 0.11
N ALA A 36 -18.68 -33.80 1.04
CA ALA A 36 -18.48 -33.33 2.39
C ALA A 36 -17.39 -32.25 2.34
N PRO A 37 -17.67 -31.00 2.76
CA PRO A 37 -16.57 -30.06 2.95
C PRO A 37 -15.64 -30.78 3.91
N THR A 38 -14.40 -31.04 3.46
CA THR A 38 -13.33 -31.41 4.35
C THR A 38 -13.35 -30.29 5.38
N GLN A 39 -13.85 -30.55 6.59
CA GLN A 39 -13.51 -29.71 7.71
C GLN A 39 -12.00 -29.66 7.66
N VAL A 40 -11.48 -28.51 7.26
CA VAL A 40 -10.09 -28.17 7.51
C VAL A 40 -10.04 -28.20 9.03
N GLY A 41 -9.75 -29.38 9.56
CA GLY A 41 -9.48 -29.58 10.97
C GLY A 41 -8.48 -28.52 11.31
N ALA A 42 -8.69 -27.79 12.40
CA ALA A 42 -7.74 -26.80 12.88
C ALA A 42 -6.36 -27.43 12.72
N VAL A 43 -5.57 -26.89 11.77
CA VAL A 43 -4.22 -27.39 11.50
C VAL A 43 -3.50 -27.16 12.81
N GLN A 44 -3.35 -28.22 13.61
CA GLN A 44 -2.43 -28.23 14.74
C GLN A 44 -1.11 -27.81 14.12
N GLY A 45 -0.66 -26.60 14.45
CA GLY A 45 0.37 -25.88 13.72
C GLY A 45 1.61 -26.75 13.53
N THR A 46 1.74 -27.32 12.35
CA THR A 46 2.95 -28.01 11.91
C THR A 46 4.02 -26.95 11.76
N ARG A 47 4.95 -26.92 12.69
CA ARG A 47 6.16 -26.11 12.53
C ARG A 47 6.99 -26.77 11.43
N ALA A 48 7.08 -26.10 10.28
CA ALA A 48 8.09 -26.45 9.28
C ALA A 48 9.41 -25.76 9.62
N LYS A 49 10.52 -26.48 9.56
CA LYS A 49 11.87 -25.94 9.73
C LYS A 49 12.56 -25.99 8.37
N PHE A 50 13.04 -24.83 7.92
CA PHE A 50 13.76 -24.69 6.66
C PHE A 50 15.17 -24.16 6.98
N GLU A 51 16.17 -24.61 6.25
CA GLU A 51 17.50 -23.99 6.25
C GLU A 51 17.52 -22.78 5.33
N GLU A 52 16.82 -22.86 4.20
CA GLU A 52 16.68 -21.80 3.21
C GLU A 52 15.28 -21.88 2.56
N ILE A 53 14.75 -20.74 2.11
CA ILE A 53 13.48 -20.67 1.42
C ILE A 53 13.51 -19.60 0.33
N ASP A 54 13.29 -20.00 -0.93
CA ASP A 54 13.11 -19.12 -2.07
C ASP A 54 11.63 -18.91 -2.34
N VAL A 55 11.16 -17.67 -2.14
CA VAL A 55 9.75 -17.34 -2.32
C VAL A 55 9.57 -15.99 -3.01
N GLU A 56 8.50 -15.85 -3.76
CA GLU A 56 8.07 -14.57 -4.34
C GLU A 56 7.25 -13.73 -3.37
N ARG A 57 6.56 -14.39 -2.40
CA ARG A 57 5.71 -13.72 -1.41
C ARG A 57 5.51 -14.56 -0.15
N ILE A 58 5.57 -13.90 1.00
CA ILE A 58 5.17 -14.43 2.30
C ILE A 58 4.02 -13.59 2.84
N ASN A 59 2.95 -14.24 3.31
CA ASN A 59 1.85 -13.60 4.02
C ASN A 59 1.83 -14.08 5.47
N VAL A 60 1.98 -13.17 6.41
CA VAL A 60 1.65 -13.39 7.81
C VAL A 60 0.20 -12.98 8.01
N ARG A 61 -0.63 -13.89 8.52
CA ARG A 61 -2.07 -13.67 8.71
C ARG A 61 -2.48 -13.91 10.16
N GLU A 62 -3.48 -13.16 10.57
CA GLU A 62 -4.19 -13.42 11.80
C GLU A 62 -5.16 -14.61 11.64
N PRO A 63 -5.62 -15.25 12.75
CA PRO A 63 -6.59 -16.35 12.68
C PRO A 63 -7.90 -16.00 11.96
N ASN A 64 -8.30 -14.72 11.97
CA ASN A 64 -9.47 -14.22 11.23
C ASN A 64 -9.24 -14.03 9.73
N GLY A 65 -8.00 -14.28 9.24
CA GLY A 65 -7.62 -14.14 7.85
C GLY A 65 -7.09 -12.76 7.44
N ASN A 66 -7.11 -11.76 8.32
CA ASN A 66 -6.53 -10.45 8.06
C ASN A 66 -5.03 -10.57 7.82
N TYR A 67 -4.49 -9.75 6.94
CA TYR A 67 -3.05 -9.60 6.83
C TYR A 67 -2.50 -8.91 8.07
N ARG A 68 -1.33 -9.37 8.54
CA ARG A 68 -0.50 -8.70 9.53
C ARG A 68 0.77 -8.15 8.89
N MET A 69 1.33 -8.91 7.94
CA MET A 69 2.51 -8.52 7.19
C MET A 69 2.53 -9.23 5.84
N VAL A 70 3.00 -8.52 4.83
CA VAL A 70 3.29 -9.10 3.51
C VAL A 70 4.72 -8.76 3.13
N ILE A 71 5.53 -9.78 2.81
CA ILE A 71 6.85 -9.64 2.20
C ILE A 71 6.73 -10.09 0.76
N SER A 72 7.13 -9.28 -0.22
CA SER A 72 6.96 -9.66 -1.63
C SER A 72 7.96 -9.00 -2.57
N ASN A 73 8.19 -9.68 -3.70
CA ASN A 73 8.81 -9.07 -4.88
C ASN A 73 7.81 -8.12 -5.58
N ARG A 74 8.25 -7.40 -6.64
CA ARG A 74 7.43 -6.43 -7.36
C ARG A 74 6.17 -7.02 -8.00
N PRO A 75 6.23 -8.13 -8.78
CA PRO A 75 5.05 -8.70 -9.42
C PRO A 75 4.01 -9.25 -8.44
N ARG A 76 4.42 -9.57 -7.22
CA ARG A 76 3.56 -10.17 -6.19
C ARG A 76 3.24 -9.20 -5.05
N SER A 77 3.57 -7.91 -5.21
CA SER A 77 3.27 -6.89 -4.21
C SER A 77 1.76 -6.76 -3.99
N ILE A 78 1.42 -6.24 -2.83
CA ILE A 78 0.03 -6.02 -2.46
C ILE A 78 -0.35 -4.56 -2.73
N ASP A 79 -1.53 -4.35 -3.28
CA ASP A 79 -2.13 -3.02 -3.37
C ASP A 79 -2.55 -2.54 -1.98
N PRO A 80 -2.70 -1.21 -1.78
CA PRO A 80 -3.16 -0.67 -0.51
C PRO A 80 -4.47 -1.29 -0.06
N ILE A 81 -4.51 -1.70 1.22
CA ILE A 81 -5.66 -2.35 1.84
C ILE A 81 -6.17 -1.48 2.98
N TYR A 82 -7.48 -1.30 3.03
CA TYR A 82 -8.23 -0.69 4.11
C TYR A 82 -9.26 -1.69 4.65
N LYS A 83 -9.19 -1.97 5.96
CA LYS A 83 -10.09 -2.94 6.63
C LYS A 83 -10.21 -4.26 5.86
N ASN A 84 -9.06 -4.83 5.51
CA ASN A 84 -8.89 -6.08 4.77
C ASN A 84 -9.51 -6.08 3.35
N LYS A 85 -9.77 -4.91 2.76
CA LYS A 85 -10.29 -4.76 1.40
C LYS A 85 -9.40 -3.83 0.59
N PRO A 86 -9.14 -4.12 -0.70
CA PRO A 86 -8.53 -3.15 -1.60
C PRO A 86 -9.41 -1.91 -1.68
N PHE A 87 -8.85 -0.70 -1.55
CA PHE A 87 -9.65 0.51 -1.61
C PHE A 87 -9.48 1.30 -2.91
N GLY A 88 -9.10 0.59 -3.98
CA GLY A 88 -9.13 1.11 -5.34
C GLY A 88 -8.08 2.18 -5.63
N TYR A 89 -6.99 2.18 -4.88
CA TYR A 89 -5.78 2.92 -5.18
C TYR A 89 -4.73 1.92 -5.68
N GLU A 90 -4.25 2.12 -6.90
CA GLU A 90 -3.19 1.27 -7.44
C GLU A 90 -1.85 1.71 -6.85
N GLY A 91 -1.36 0.94 -5.89
CA GLY A 91 -0.11 1.22 -5.17
C GLY A 91 1.16 0.92 -5.97
N GLY A 92 1.00 0.37 -7.17
CA GLY A 92 2.05 0.13 -8.15
C GLY A 92 3.28 -0.60 -7.62
N GLY A 93 3.27 -1.92 -7.64
CA GLY A 93 4.45 -2.79 -7.52
C GLY A 93 5.49 -2.35 -6.47
N ARG A 94 5.13 -2.32 -5.19
CA ARG A 94 6.01 -1.95 -4.06
C ARG A 94 6.70 -3.19 -3.48
N PRO A 95 7.89 -3.59 -3.99
CA PRO A 95 8.63 -4.71 -3.40
C PRO A 95 9.13 -4.32 -2.01
N GLY A 96 9.02 -5.26 -1.06
CA GLY A 96 9.45 -5.04 0.31
C GLY A 96 8.54 -5.68 1.33
N ILE A 97 8.31 -4.99 2.43
CA ILE A 97 7.51 -5.45 3.57
C ILE A 97 6.42 -4.42 3.82
N ILE A 98 5.17 -4.86 3.87
CA ILE A 98 4.02 -4.01 4.21
C ILE A 98 3.42 -4.50 5.52
N PHE A 99 3.13 -3.59 6.45
CA PHE A 99 2.54 -3.85 7.76
C PHE A 99 1.05 -3.52 7.75
N PHE A 100 0.28 -4.26 8.56
CA PHE A 100 -1.16 -4.04 8.70
C PHE A 100 -1.55 -3.99 10.19
N ASN A 101 -2.47 -3.10 10.54
CA ASN A 101 -3.04 -3.01 11.88
C ASN A 101 -4.05 -4.13 12.14
N ASP A 102 -4.65 -4.17 13.34
CA ASP A 102 -5.59 -5.22 13.76
C ASP A 102 -6.88 -5.25 12.92
N GLU A 103 -7.25 -4.13 12.30
CA GLU A 103 -8.40 -4.06 11.39
C GLU A 103 -8.06 -4.50 9.96
N GLY A 104 -6.78 -4.81 9.68
CA GLY A 104 -6.30 -5.16 8.34
C GLY A 104 -6.15 -3.94 7.42
N THR A 105 -5.94 -2.76 7.98
CA THR A 105 -5.57 -1.56 7.23
C THR A 105 -4.04 -1.44 7.17
N GLU A 106 -3.49 -1.00 6.05
CA GLU A 106 -2.07 -0.69 5.91
C GLU A 106 -1.64 0.29 7.01
N ASN A 107 -0.52 0.01 7.66
CA ASN A 107 0.00 0.76 8.79
C ASN A 107 1.48 1.14 8.63
N GLY A 108 1.97 1.10 7.39
CA GLY A 108 3.33 1.39 7.02
C GLY A 108 4.04 0.24 6.34
N GLY A 109 5.33 0.40 6.11
CA GLY A 109 6.12 -0.64 5.47
C GLY A 109 7.57 -0.24 5.26
N LEU A 110 8.34 -1.17 4.69
CA LEU A 110 9.68 -0.97 4.16
C LEU A 110 9.68 -1.36 2.69
N THR A 111 9.87 -0.39 1.81
CA THR A 111 9.93 -0.62 0.37
C THR A 111 11.26 -0.12 -0.20
N PHE A 112 11.76 -0.78 -1.22
CA PHE A 112 13.01 -0.40 -1.87
C PHE A 112 12.97 -0.70 -3.35
N THR A 113 13.55 0.20 -4.14
CA THR A 113 13.64 0.07 -5.59
C THR A 113 14.94 0.67 -6.08
N GLY A 114 15.38 0.24 -7.25
CA GLY A 114 16.51 0.86 -7.91
C GLY A 114 16.83 0.17 -9.23
N SER A 115 17.11 0.95 -10.26
CA SER A 115 17.59 0.42 -11.53
C SER A 115 18.26 1.50 -12.39
N SER A 116 19.14 1.05 -13.27
CA SER A 116 19.60 1.83 -14.41
C SER A 116 18.61 1.74 -15.56
N CYS A 117 18.68 2.73 -16.45
CA CYS A 117 17.88 2.77 -17.66
C CYS A 117 18.33 1.65 -18.63
N THR A 118 17.40 0.76 -18.99
CA THR A 118 17.64 -0.30 -19.98
C THR A 118 16.55 -0.21 -21.04
N ASN A 119 16.94 -0.07 -22.31
CA ASN A 119 15.99 0.05 -23.43
C ASN A 119 14.92 1.13 -23.23
N GLY A 120 15.30 2.28 -22.68
CA GLY A 120 14.38 3.40 -22.45
C GLY A 120 13.44 3.23 -21.26
N LYS A 121 13.63 2.19 -20.43
CA LYS A 121 12.79 1.90 -19.26
C LYS A 121 13.61 1.64 -18.00
N LEU A 122 13.08 2.06 -16.87
CA LEU A 122 13.50 1.65 -15.53
C LEU A 122 12.74 0.40 -15.11
N ALA A 123 13.21 -0.31 -14.09
CA ALA A 123 12.60 -1.57 -13.61
C ALA A 123 11.14 -1.42 -13.14
N ASP A 124 10.71 -0.21 -12.80
CA ASP A 124 9.31 0.11 -12.43
C ASP A 124 8.44 0.52 -13.63
N GLY A 125 8.97 0.41 -14.85
CA GLY A 125 8.28 0.77 -16.10
C GLY A 125 8.41 2.24 -16.50
N GLY A 126 9.00 3.10 -15.66
CA GLY A 126 9.18 4.52 -15.96
C GLY A 126 10.09 4.76 -17.18
N ASN A 127 9.75 5.74 -18.02
CA ASN A 127 10.58 6.13 -19.15
C ASN A 127 11.89 6.77 -18.68
N CYS A 128 12.97 6.51 -19.40
CA CYS A 128 14.29 7.04 -19.09
C CYS A 128 15.17 7.15 -20.35
N THR A 129 16.28 7.86 -20.22
CA THR A 129 17.34 7.95 -21.24
C THR A 129 18.54 7.11 -20.80
N ALA A 130 19.28 6.57 -21.74
CA ALA A 130 20.51 5.81 -21.47
C ALA A 130 21.46 6.59 -20.53
N GLY A 131 22.04 5.90 -19.56
CA GLY A 131 22.89 6.48 -18.52
C GLY A 131 22.15 7.02 -17.31
N GLN A 132 20.82 7.16 -17.39
CA GLN A 132 20.01 7.54 -16.21
C GLN A 132 19.80 6.34 -15.30
N TYR A 133 19.69 6.63 -14.01
CA TYR A 133 19.32 5.65 -12.98
C TYR A 133 18.56 6.32 -11.84
N ARG A 134 17.84 5.52 -11.09
CA ARG A 134 17.23 5.96 -9.83
C ARG A 134 17.22 4.84 -8.80
N ALA A 135 17.23 5.21 -7.53
CA ALA A 135 17.02 4.32 -6.42
C ALA A 135 16.17 5.02 -5.35
N SER A 136 15.38 4.27 -4.64
CA SER A 136 14.69 4.75 -3.45
C SER A 136 14.51 3.63 -2.44
N THR A 137 14.63 4.00 -1.16
CA THR A 137 14.25 3.18 -0.02
C THR A 137 13.37 4.03 0.87
N HIS A 138 12.28 3.48 1.31
CA HIS A 138 11.28 4.15 2.12
C HIS A 138 10.82 3.21 3.23
N MET A 139 10.88 3.68 4.47
CA MET A 139 10.28 3.01 5.62
C MET A 139 9.32 3.98 6.29
N SER A 140 8.09 3.57 6.54
CA SER A 140 7.08 4.40 7.16
C SER A 140 6.32 3.72 8.28
N PHE A 141 5.75 4.57 9.13
CA PHE A 141 4.75 4.23 10.14
C PHE A 141 3.58 5.20 9.96
N ASP A 142 2.38 4.64 9.85
CA ASP A 142 1.20 5.40 9.51
C ASP A 142 0.36 5.71 10.78
N GLN A 143 -0.32 6.85 10.79
CA GLN A 143 -1.35 7.12 11.75
C GLN A 143 -2.52 6.14 11.55
N PHE A 144 -3.23 5.80 12.63
CA PHE A 144 -4.36 4.88 12.57
C PHE A 144 -5.37 5.28 11.48
N ASN A 145 -5.61 4.36 10.55
CA ASN A 145 -6.47 4.52 9.37
C ASN A 145 -6.17 5.78 8.53
N GLN A 146 -4.92 6.22 8.53
CA GLN A 146 -4.45 7.38 7.80
C GLN A 146 -3.11 7.03 7.12
N ASP A 147 -2.34 7.98 6.73
CA ASP A 147 -1.08 7.87 6.02
C ASP A 147 0.10 8.21 6.96
N GLN A 148 1.29 8.24 6.45
CA GLN A 148 2.59 8.29 7.12
C GLN A 148 2.75 9.49 8.07
N VAL A 149 3.10 9.22 9.33
CA VAL A 149 3.47 10.24 10.35
C VAL A 149 4.95 10.21 10.70
N LEU A 150 5.63 9.10 10.44
CA LEU A 150 7.07 8.97 10.57
C LEU A 150 7.62 8.21 9.36
N ASN A 151 8.61 8.76 8.69
CA ASN A 151 9.25 8.07 7.57
C ASN A 151 10.76 8.32 7.52
N PHE A 152 11.45 7.30 7.01
CA PHE A 152 12.87 7.29 6.69
C PHE A 152 12.98 7.14 5.17
N ASP A 153 13.59 8.12 4.53
CA ASP A 153 13.69 8.17 3.07
C ASP A 153 15.13 8.21 2.60
N TYR A 154 15.39 7.46 1.55
CA TYR A 154 16.51 7.64 0.67
C TYR A 154 16.02 7.71 -0.76
N THR A 155 16.39 8.75 -1.49
CA THR A 155 16.13 8.85 -2.92
C THR A 155 17.38 9.29 -3.66
N GLU A 156 17.63 8.68 -4.81
CA GLU A 156 18.72 9.04 -5.70
C GLU A 156 18.23 9.08 -7.16
N ARG A 157 18.58 10.14 -7.84
CA ARG A 157 18.37 10.30 -9.30
C ARG A 157 19.62 10.88 -9.92
N ASN A 158 20.32 10.09 -10.73
CA ASN A 158 21.50 10.55 -11.49
C ASN A 158 22.53 11.28 -10.61
N GLY A 159 22.82 10.73 -9.41
CA GLY A 159 23.80 11.30 -8.46
C GLY A 159 23.24 12.38 -7.51
N GLN A 160 22.05 12.88 -7.74
CA GLN A 160 21.36 13.74 -6.76
C GLN A 160 20.73 12.87 -5.68
N ARG A 161 21.10 13.11 -4.43
CA ARG A 161 20.66 12.31 -3.28
C ARG A 161 19.96 13.17 -2.24
N LEU A 162 18.82 12.69 -1.77
CA LEU A 162 18.12 13.17 -0.60
C LEU A 162 17.99 12.00 0.38
N THR A 163 18.29 12.23 1.65
CA THR A 163 18.22 11.21 2.70
C THR A 163 17.80 11.87 3.99
N GLY A 164 16.83 11.33 4.67
CA GLY A 164 16.38 11.90 5.93
C GLY A 164 15.26 11.17 6.62
N ILE A 165 14.92 11.72 7.78
CA ILE A 165 13.79 11.31 8.61
C ILE A 165 12.81 12.47 8.64
N SER A 166 11.54 12.18 8.41
CA SER A 166 10.45 13.14 8.51
C SER A 166 9.46 12.73 9.60
N VAL A 167 8.97 13.72 10.34
CA VAL A 167 7.82 13.57 11.24
C VAL A 167 6.72 14.50 10.74
N ASN A 168 5.52 13.97 10.58
CA ASN A 168 4.39 14.69 10.03
C ASN A 168 3.19 14.64 10.98
N ASP A 169 2.46 15.75 11.10
CA ASP A 169 1.11 15.74 11.62
C ASP A 169 0.13 15.49 10.46
N ARG A 170 -0.87 14.68 10.72
CA ARG A 170 -1.95 14.39 9.79
C ARG A 170 -3.30 14.68 10.42
N ALA A 171 -4.23 15.23 9.65
CA ALA A 171 -5.61 15.36 10.10
C ALA A 171 -6.19 13.98 10.42
N SER A 172 -6.95 13.88 11.53
CA SER A 172 -7.65 12.65 11.93
C SER A 172 -8.88 12.44 11.05
N VAL A 173 -8.64 12.14 9.78
CA VAL A 173 -9.63 11.80 8.75
C VAL A 173 -9.25 10.44 8.21
N ASP A 174 -10.24 9.59 7.97
CA ASP A 174 -10.01 8.27 7.43
C ASP A 174 -9.46 8.36 5.98
N ILE A 175 -8.37 7.65 5.70
CA ILE A 175 -7.72 7.69 4.37
C ILE A 175 -8.64 7.18 3.26
N TYR A 176 -9.53 6.24 3.57
CA TYR A 176 -10.50 5.72 2.61
C TYR A 176 -11.46 6.82 2.15
N ASP A 177 -11.99 7.60 3.11
CA ASP A 177 -12.89 8.71 2.84
C ASP A 177 -12.17 9.82 2.05
N MET A 178 -10.92 10.11 2.40
CA MET A 178 -10.09 11.08 1.66
C MET A 178 -9.87 10.65 0.21
N VAL A 179 -9.52 9.40 -0.03
CA VAL A 179 -9.29 8.89 -1.40
C VAL A 179 -10.61 8.87 -2.18
N ALA A 180 -11.72 8.53 -1.55
CA ALA A 180 -13.05 8.57 -2.16
C ALA A 180 -13.44 10.02 -2.55
N GLU A 181 -13.28 10.98 -1.63
CA GLU A 181 -13.53 12.41 -1.89
C GLU A 181 -12.66 12.92 -3.03
N GLN A 182 -11.36 12.61 -3.02
CA GLN A 182 -10.45 13.02 -4.09
C GLN A 182 -10.85 12.46 -5.46
N LYS A 183 -11.26 11.18 -5.52
CA LYS A 183 -11.73 10.56 -6.76
C LYS A 183 -12.97 11.26 -7.33
N GLU A 184 -13.92 11.63 -6.48
CA GLU A 184 -15.10 12.38 -6.93
C GLU A 184 -14.73 13.77 -7.46
N ILE A 185 -13.83 14.48 -6.78
CA ILE A 185 -13.33 15.78 -7.24
C ILE A 185 -12.65 15.64 -8.62
N MET A 186 -11.87 14.60 -8.84
CA MET A 186 -11.18 14.40 -10.12
C MET A 186 -12.09 14.09 -11.30
N LYS A 187 -13.35 13.70 -11.06
CA LYS A 187 -14.38 13.51 -12.10
C LYS A 187 -14.98 14.84 -12.58
N ILE A 188 -14.77 15.95 -11.87
CA ILE A 188 -15.28 17.26 -12.26
C ILE A 188 -14.58 17.70 -13.54
N ALA A 189 -15.33 17.80 -14.65
CA ALA A 189 -14.79 18.14 -15.96
C ALA A 189 -14.32 19.61 -16.02
N ASP A 190 -15.10 20.53 -15.42
CA ASP A 190 -14.75 21.94 -15.36
C ASP A 190 -13.53 22.18 -14.47
N THR A 191 -12.48 22.76 -15.06
CA THR A 191 -11.20 22.96 -14.39
C THR A 191 -11.28 23.95 -13.23
N VAL A 192 -12.11 25.01 -13.35
CA VAL A 192 -12.24 26.03 -12.30
C VAL A 192 -12.97 25.43 -11.10
N ALA A 193 -14.08 24.72 -11.33
CA ALA A 193 -14.83 24.04 -10.29
C ALA A 193 -13.98 22.95 -9.61
N ARG A 194 -13.24 22.16 -10.40
CA ARG A 194 -12.31 21.16 -9.86
C ARG A 194 -11.23 21.76 -8.97
N ASN A 195 -10.58 22.85 -9.40
CA ASN A 195 -9.57 23.53 -8.61
C ASN A 195 -10.14 24.12 -7.30
N ALA A 196 -11.35 24.69 -7.36
CA ALA A 196 -12.05 25.17 -6.16
C ALA A 196 -12.36 24.02 -5.18
N ALA A 197 -12.80 22.86 -5.69
CA ALA A 197 -13.02 21.66 -4.88
C ALA A 197 -11.71 21.11 -4.28
N LEU A 198 -10.63 21.07 -5.05
CA LEU A 198 -9.30 20.67 -4.55
C LEU A 198 -8.80 21.62 -3.46
N ALA A 199 -9.00 22.93 -3.60
CA ALA A 199 -8.64 23.91 -2.57
C ALA A 199 -9.39 23.65 -1.23
N LYS A 200 -10.67 23.26 -1.30
CA LYS A 200 -11.43 22.83 -0.12
C LYS A 200 -10.94 21.49 0.44
N PHE A 201 -10.63 20.56 -0.43
CA PHE A 201 -10.12 19.23 -0.05
C PHE A 201 -8.83 19.32 0.76
N VAL A 202 -7.88 20.16 0.33
CA VAL A 202 -6.59 20.33 1.03
C VAL A 202 -6.65 21.26 2.24
N ALA A 203 -7.80 21.90 2.50
CA ALA A 203 -7.98 22.77 3.66
C ALA A 203 -7.84 21.98 4.97
N PRO A 204 -7.34 22.60 6.06
CA PRO A 204 -7.23 21.95 7.36
C PRO A 204 -8.56 21.34 7.82
N ARG A 205 -8.51 20.15 8.40
CA ARG A 205 -9.66 19.48 9.02
C ARG A 205 -9.57 19.67 10.53
N ASN A 206 -10.57 20.34 11.12
CA ASN A 206 -10.56 20.70 12.54
C ASN A 206 -9.29 21.48 12.97
N GLY A 207 -8.81 22.37 12.10
CA GLY A 207 -7.61 23.17 12.37
C GLY A 207 -6.27 22.44 12.14
N VAL A 208 -6.30 21.16 11.77
CA VAL A 208 -5.11 20.38 11.45
C VAL A 208 -4.98 20.23 9.92
N PRO A 209 -3.84 20.61 9.31
CA PRO A 209 -3.59 20.36 7.89
C PRO A 209 -3.70 18.88 7.55
N LEU A 210 -4.09 18.54 6.32
CA LEU A 210 -4.13 17.15 5.86
C LEU A 210 -2.75 16.48 6.01
N ASN A 211 -1.69 17.25 5.79
CA ASN A 211 -0.31 16.86 6.03
C ASN A 211 0.51 18.10 6.40
N ALA A 212 1.21 18.06 7.53
CA ALA A 212 2.13 19.11 7.97
C ALA A 212 3.45 18.48 8.42
N GLN A 213 4.51 18.69 7.66
CA GLN A 213 5.84 18.24 8.07
C GLN A 213 6.31 19.06 9.27
N ARG A 214 6.44 18.40 10.43
CA ARG A 214 6.85 19.02 11.70
C ARG A 214 8.35 18.99 11.90
N MET A 215 9.00 17.98 11.39
CA MET A 215 10.44 17.82 11.45
C MET A 215 10.98 17.18 10.18
N PHE A 216 12.12 17.64 9.75
CA PHE A 216 13.00 16.91 8.83
C PHE A 216 14.41 16.98 9.34
N VAL A 217 15.09 15.85 9.43
CA VAL A 217 16.53 15.78 9.71
C VAL A 217 17.18 14.91 8.64
N GLY A 218 18.21 15.46 7.99
CA GLY A 218 18.84 14.71 6.91
C GLY A 218 19.77 15.56 6.05
N LYS A 219 20.00 15.04 4.86
CA LYS A 219 20.77 15.70 3.80
C LYS A 219 19.83 16.07 2.66
N ASP A 220 19.80 17.35 2.31
CA ASP A 220 18.97 17.86 1.22
C ASP A 220 19.63 17.71 -0.17
N ALA A 221 18.88 18.04 -1.23
CA ALA A 221 19.37 17.97 -2.61
C ALA A 221 20.51 18.98 -2.89
N ALA A 222 20.63 20.05 -2.10
CA ALA A 222 21.71 21.01 -2.15
C ALA A 222 23.00 20.53 -1.46
N LYS A 223 23.00 19.30 -0.98
CA LYS A 223 24.09 18.63 -0.23
C LYS A 223 24.33 19.23 1.16
N SER A 224 23.37 19.97 1.71
CA SER A 224 23.44 20.48 3.07
C SER A 224 22.92 19.43 4.07
N ALA A 225 23.56 19.31 5.24
CA ALA A 225 22.99 18.62 6.38
C ALA A 225 22.07 19.58 7.12
N VAL A 226 20.82 19.18 7.36
CA VAL A 226 19.80 20.06 7.92
C VAL A 226 18.96 19.37 9.01
N LEU A 227 18.54 20.16 10.01
CA LEU A 227 17.43 19.88 10.89
C LEU A 227 16.44 21.03 10.77
N ASN A 228 15.24 20.75 10.25
CA ASN A 228 14.14 21.70 10.17
C ASN A 228 13.10 21.35 11.24
N LEU A 229 12.67 22.36 11.99
CA LEU A 229 11.53 22.28 12.91
C LEU A 229 10.46 23.26 12.43
N SER A 230 9.23 22.77 12.30
CA SER A 230 8.10 23.49 11.74
C SER A 230 6.98 23.71 12.77
N ASP A 231 6.18 24.75 12.54
CA ASP A 231 4.95 25.00 13.30
C ASP A 231 3.85 23.96 12.96
N PRO A 232 2.70 23.99 13.64
CA PRO A 232 1.59 23.04 13.37
C PRO A 232 1.05 23.08 11.94
N ASN A 233 1.33 24.12 11.18
CA ASN A 233 0.94 24.25 9.78
C ASN A 233 2.02 23.73 8.81
N GLY A 234 3.10 23.13 9.31
CA GLY A 234 4.22 22.66 8.52
C GLY A 234 5.15 23.76 7.99
N LYS A 235 5.06 24.98 8.53
CA LYS A 235 5.93 26.09 8.15
C LYS A 235 7.22 26.03 8.95
N PRO A 236 8.41 25.93 8.34
CA PRO A 236 9.69 25.94 9.05
C PRO A 236 9.84 27.20 9.91
N ARG A 237 10.27 27.02 11.17
CA ARG A 237 10.48 28.09 12.15
C ARG A 237 11.91 28.14 12.66
N LEU A 238 12.56 26.98 12.70
CA LEU A 238 13.95 26.84 13.10
C LEU A 238 14.64 25.88 12.15
N ARG A 239 15.84 26.26 11.72
CA ARG A 239 16.66 25.42 10.86
C ARG A 239 18.11 25.44 11.34
N LEU A 240 18.67 24.26 11.58
CA LEU A 240 20.12 24.08 11.76
C LEU A 240 20.66 23.59 10.42
N VAL A 241 21.72 24.21 9.96
CA VAL A 241 22.31 23.92 8.64
C VAL A 241 23.84 23.85 8.74
N VAL A 242 24.38 22.78 8.13
CA VAL A 242 25.77 22.79 7.66
C VAL A 242 25.70 22.71 6.15
N ASP A 243 26.02 23.78 5.46
CA ASP A 243 25.90 23.84 4.01
C ASP A 243 26.97 23.00 3.28
N SER A 244 26.84 22.89 1.96
CA SER A 244 27.78 22.11 1.13
C SER A 244 29.21 22.62 1.12
N LEU A 245 29.48 23.82 1.66
CA LEU A 245 30.79 24.42 1.81
C LEU A 245 31.31 24.32 3.26
N GLY A 246 30.53 23.68 4.17
CA GLY A 246 30.91 23.49 5.57
C GLY A 246 30.54 24.63 6.51
N ALA A 247 29.83 25.67 6.05
CA ALA A 247 29.37 26.73 6.93
C ALA A 247 28.20 26.29 7.80
N ALA A 248 28.36 26.40 9.13
CA ALA A 248 27.35 26.00 10.11
C ALA A 248 26.58 27.24 10.60
N ARG A 249 25.22 27.13 10.70
CA ARG A 249 24.37 28.19 11.20
C ARG A 249 23.03 27.68 11.75
N ILE A 250 22.45 28.51 12.63
CA ILE A 250 21.07 28.35 13.11
C ILE A 250 20.28 29.53 12.53
N GLU A 251 19.16 29.23 11.88
CA GLU A 251 18.28 30.21 11.26
C GLU A 251 16.91 30.19 11.93
N PHE A 252 16.40 31.38 12.28
CA PHE A 252 15.02 31.58 12.74
C PHE A 252 14.20 32.17 11.59
N LEU A 253 13.01 31.65 11.37
CA LEU A 253 12.17 32.00 10.22
C LEU A 253 10.81 32.55 10.68
N ASP A 254 10.29 33.52 9.95
CA ASP A 254 8.93 34.03 10.11
C ASP A 254 7.89 33.09 9.45
N ALA A 255 6.61 33.46 9.54
CA ALA A 255 5.51 32.69 8.95
C ALA A 255 5.56 32.60 7.42
N ALA A 256 6.24 33.51 6.76
CA ALA A 256 6.45 33.50 5.32
C ALA A 256 7.68 32.67 4.88
N GLY A 257 8.42 32.11 5.84
CA GLY A 257 9.65 31.34 5.58
C GLY A 257 10.89 32.18 5.35
N LYS A 258 10.82 33.49 5.66
CA LYS A 258 11.98 34.42 5.55
C LYS A 258 12.84 34.30 6.81
N VAL A 259 14.14 34.19 6.65
CA VAL A 259 15.10 34.24 7.76
C VAL A 259 15.06 35.60 8.42
N THR A 260 14.74 35.63 9.71
CA THR A 260 14.68 36.87 10.54
C THR A 260 15.90 37.04 11.43
N ASN A 261 16.54 35.95 11.80
CA ASN A 261 17.76 35.97 12.59
C ASN A 261 18.64 34.76 12.24
N THR A 262 19.94 34.91 12.36
CA THR A 262 20.94 33.87 12.13
C THR A 262 21.98 33.91 13.24
N VAL A 263 22.28 32.73 13.79
CA VAL A 263 23.39 32.54 14.74
C VAL A 263 24.34 31.51 14.12
N GLY A 264 25.62 31.86 14.03
CA GLY A 264 26.67 31.00 13.47
C GLY A 264 27.83 31.82 12.94
N ALA A 265 28.89 31.15 12.49
CA ALA A 265 30.03 31.84 11.90
C ALA A 265 29.62 32.54 10.59
N SER A 266 29.69 33.86 10.55
CA SER A 266 29.80 34.58 9.29
C SER A 266 31.18 34.23 8.69
N LYS A 267 31.17 33.84 7.41
CA LYS A 267 32.44 33.75 6.65
C LYS A 267 33.06 35.09 6.49
#